data_6e5a7473c6e9440dae5fab4fdb987931
#
_entry.id   6e5a7473c6e9440dae5fab4fdb987931
#
_cell.length_a   1.000
_cell.length_b   1.000
_cell.length_c   1.000
_cell.angle_alpha   90.00
_cell.angle_beta   90.00
_cell.angle_gamma   90.00
#
_symmetry.space_group_name_H-M   'P 1'
#
loop_
_entity.id
_entity.type
_entity.pdbx_description
1 polymer ?
#
loop_
_entity_poly.entity_id
_entity_poly.type
_entity_poly.pdbx_seq_one_letter_code
_entity_poly.pdbx_strand_id
1 'polypeptide(L)'
;MPSTMTVSALKQTITILVLMSTISTCAINPAPPTNISTQTRNGLRSNLSQADKLVDPAVMQAALKSLTGKQAIGAEGLIPERGTVQGRALTRSFLKKALESMGYKAEEHNYRPNGSNILTRLMADIPTDEYIVVGAHMDSVRNAGADDNASGTVAVLELARVLKQQPNRKVNILFAWFDEEEIGLVGSRYLAKDLRKQGLKITSMHNIDMLGWDGDKDKAIEVAQPDGTLWDYYNMVNKSHGYHLPFDRSNTGQSDHESFHGEGFDAVCISEEYTSGDLTPHYHRKGDTFETINLDYLTLGTRLMAAVIGDLSIKVPAPPAIQIIPHNRYPSRQREFHSSYEEHLH
;
A
#
# COMPACT_ATOMS: atom_id res chain seq x y z
N MET A 1 20.25 75.57 -22.16
CA MET A 1 21.47 75.92 -22.89
C MET A 1 22.64 75.20 -22.24
N PRO A 2 23.57 74.66 -22.91
CA PRO A 2 23.71 73.95 -24.17
C PRO A 2 24.20 72.53 -23.87
N SER A 3 24.52 71.64 -24.70
CA SER A 3 24.84 71.49 -26.12
C SER A 3 24.94 70.02 -26.47
N THR A 4 24.54 69.75 -27.61
CA THR A 4 24.67 68.48 -28.36
C THR A 4 26.11 68.08 -28.58
N MET A 5 26.43 66.80 -28.45
CA MET A 5 27.54 66.18 -29.24
C MET A 5 27.10 64.81 -29.77
N THR A 6 27.03 64.78 -31.06
CA THR A 6 26.94 63.63 -31.93
C THR A 6 28.28 62.90 -31.99
N VAL A 7 28.29 61.58 -31.89
CA VAL A 7 29.43 60.75 -32.30
C VAL A 7 28.97 59.67 -33.28
N SER A 8 29.66 59.72 -34.40
CA SER A 8 29.53 58.98 -35.63
C SER A 8 29.68 57.44 -35.48
N ALA A 9 28.92 56.76 -36.30
CA ALA A 9 29.00 55.33 -36.52
C ALA A 9 30.27 54.87 -37.18
N LEU A 10 30.89 53.83 -36.70
CA LEU A 10 31.91 53.08 -37.48
C LEU A 10 31.36 51.64 -37.65
N LYS A 11 30.92 51.34 -38.87
CA LYS A 11 30.55 49.99 -39.29
C LYS A 11 31.84 49.21 -39.56
N GLN A 12 32.10 48.17 -38.79
CA GLN A 12 33.05 47.12 -39.16
C GLN A 12 32.28 45.89 -39.64
N THR A 13 32.42 45.58 -40.89
CA THR A 13 31.89 44.38 -41.54
C THR A 13 32.83 43.23 -41.25
N ILE A 14 32.34 42.25 -40.42
CA ILE A 14 33.05 41.00 -40.19
C ILE A 14 32.45 39.95 -41.15
N THR A 15 33.22 39.51 -42.10
CA THR A 15 32.91 38.44 -43.04
C THR A 15 33.17 37.10 -42.26
N ILE A 16 32.11 36.38 -41.87
CA ILE A 16 32.21 35.05 -41.30
C ILE A 16 32.17 34.04 -42.45
N LEU A 17 33.28 33.36 -42.65
CA LEU A 17 33.42 32.23 -43.58
C LEU A 17 32.75 30.99 -42.89
N VAL A 18 31.58 30.58 -43.41
CA VAL A 18 30.92 29.38 -42.93
C VAL A 18 31.50 28.18 -43.66
N LEU A 19 32.32 27.39 -42.98
CA LEU A 19 32.68 26.04 -43.41
C LEU A 19 31.50 25.13 -43.18
N MET A 20 30.82 24.68 -44.21
CA MET A 20 29.84 23.61 -44.15
C MET A 20 30.58 22.27 -44.02
N SER A 21 30.63 21.72 -42.81
CA SER A 21 30.94 20.31 -42.60
C SER A 21 29.66 19.51 -42.74
N THR A 22 29.58 18.66 -43.76
CA THR A 22 28.49 17.69 -43.93
C THR A 22 28.58 16.64 -42.87
N ILE A 23 27.76 16.76 -41.80
CA ILE A 23 27.53 15.69 -40.84
C ILE A 23 26.54 14.73 -41.47
N SER A 24 27.02 13.56 -41.89
CA SER A 24 26.19 12.43 -42.31
C SER A 24 25.44 11.94 -41.10
N THR A 25 24.16 12.31 -40.95
CA THR A 25 23.27 11.74 -39.93
C THR A 25 22.94 10.31 -40.33
N CYS A 26 23.61 9.38 -39.68
CA CYS A 26 23.19 7.98 -39.68
C CYS A 26 21.85 7.91 -38.94
N ALA A 27 20.77 7.80 -39.68
CA ALA A 27 19.43 7.58 -39.13
C ALA A 27 19.41 6.20 -38.45
N ILE A 28 19.47 6.18 -37.12
CA ILE A 28 19.19 4.97 -36.34
C ILE A 28 17.67 4.75 -36.43
N ASN A 29 17.26 3.87 -37.32
CA ASN A 29 15.87 3.39 -37.32
C ASN A 29 15.62 2.72 -35.97
N PRO A 30 14.59 3.11 -35.18
CA PRO A 30 14.21 2.37 -33.98
C PRO A 30 13.83 0.97 -34.43
N ALA A 31 14.41 -0.04 -33.79
CA ALA A 31 14.03 -1.43 -34.01
C ALA A 31 12.49 -1.57 -33.85
N PRO A 32 11.83 -2.31 -34.74
CA PRO A 32 10.38 -2.51 -34.60
C PRO A 32 10.07 -3.14 -33.23
N PRO A 33 8.96 -2.75 -32.60
CA PRO A 33 8.58 -3.34 -31.31
C PRO A 33 8.52 -4.87 -31.48
N THR A 34 9.26 -5.59 -30.66
CA THR A 34 9.25 -7.04 -30.63
C THR A 34 7.82 -7.51 -30.31
N ASN A 35 7.11 -7.98 -31.34
CA ASN A 35 5.82 -8.61 -31.16
C ASN A 35 6.01 -9.89 -30.36
N ILE A 36 5.79 -9.82 -29.06
CA ILE A 36 5.70 -11.02 -28.20
C ILE A 36 4.55 -11.87 -28.75
N SER A 37 4.85 -13.09 -29.17
CA SER A 37 3.87 -13.99 -29.80
C SER A 37 2.69 -14.22 -28.85
N THR A 38 1.50 -14.44 -29.40
CA THR A 38 0.27 -14.73 -28.62
C THR A 38 0.46 -15.95 -27.71
N GLN A 39 1.28 -16.93 -28.13
CA GLN A 39 1.66 -18.08 -27.31
C GLN A 39 2.49 -17.69 -26.08
N THR A 40 3.44 -16.77 -26.20
CA THR A 40 4.23 -16.28 -25.06
C THR A 40 3.37 -15.47 -24.10
N ARG A 41 2.41 -14.67 -24.60
CA ARG A 41 1.43 -13.96 -23.76
C ARG A 41 0.49 -14.89 -23.01
N ASN A 42 0.03 -15.97 -23.65
CA ASN A 42 -0.84 -16.96 -23.02
C ASN A 42 -0.07 -17.80 -21.99
N GLY A 43 1.18 -18.14 -22.23
CA GLY A 43 2.04 -18.84 -21.28
C GLY A 43 2.38 -18.02 -20.04
N LEU A 44 2.59 -16.70 -20.19
CA LEU A 44 2.78 -15.79 -19.05
C LEU A 44 1.51 -15.67 -18.20
N ARG A 45 0.33 -15.54 -18.82
CA ARG A 45 -0.94 -15.45 -18.09
C ARG A 45 -1.31 -16.72 -17.32
N SER A 46 -0.90 -17.90 -17.78
CA SER A 46 -1.15 -19.16 -17.08
C SER A 46 -0.37 -19.34 -15.79
N ASN A 47 0.64 -18.50 -15.55
CA ASN A 47 1.51 -18.57 -14.38
C ASN A 47 1.23 -17.47 -13.34
N LEU A 48 0.26 -16.59 -13.59
CA LEU A 48 -0.13 -15.54 -12.64
C LEU A 48 -1.12 -16.10 -11.60
N SER A 49 -1.11 -15.51 -10.40
CA SER A 49 -2.12 -15.77 -9.38
C SER A 49 -3.52 -15.48 -9.91
N GLN A 50 -4.51 -16.22 -9.41
CA GLN A 50 -5.93 -15.98 -9.69
C GLN A 50 -6.68 -15.57 -8.42
N ALA A 51 -5.96 -15.26 -7.33
CA ALA A 51 -6.54 -14.88 -6.05
C ALA A 51 -7.44 -13.64 -6.16
N ASP A 52 -7.08 -12.70 -7.04
CA ASP A 52 -7.85 -11.49 -7.32
C ASP A 52 -9.27 -11.76 -7.83
N LYS A 53 -9.50 -12.87 -8.52
CA LYS A 53 -10.82 -13.28 -9.03
C LYS A 53 -11.75 -13.80 -7.92
N LEU A 54 -11.20 -14.15 -6.78
CA LEU A 54 -11.92 -14.71 -5.63
C LEU A 54 -12.38 -13.62 -4.64
N VAL A 55 -11.95 -12.37 -4.81
CA VAL A 55 -12.34 -11.24 -3.96
C VAL A 55 -13.84 -10.98 -4.09
N ASP A 56 -14.53 -11.06 -2.95
CA ASP A 56 -16.00 -10.93 -2.86
C ASP A 56 -16.41 -9.64 -2.13
N PRO A 57 -16.96 -8.65 -2.84
CA PRO A 57 -17.39 -7.40 -2.23
C PRO A 57 -18.48 -7.59 -1.17
N ALA A 58 -19.31 -8.64 -1.26
CA ALA A 58 -20.34 -8.88 -0.26
C ALA A 58 -19.75 -9.32 1.09
N VAL A 59 -18.69 -10.13 1.06
CA VAL A 59 -17.93 -10.53 2.26
C VAL A 59 -17.28 -9.31 2.90
N MET A 60 -16.63 -8.46 2.10
CA MET A 60 -16.00 -7.23 2.56
C MET A 60 -17.04 -6.26 3.16
N GLN A 61 -18.18 -6.07 2.49
CA GLN A 61 -19.26 -5.21 2.98
C GLN A 61 -19.81 -5.69 4.34
N ALA A 62 -19.99 -6.99 4.51
CA ALA A 62 -20.48 -7.56 5.77
C ALA A 62 -19.50 -7.31 6.92
N ALA A 63 -18.20 -7.53 6.69
CA ALA A 63 -17.16 -7.26 7.68
C ALA A 63 -17.07 -5.76 8.01
N LEU A 64 -17.13 -4.90 6.98
CA LEU A 64 -17.12 -3.45 7.15
C LEU A 64 -18.30 -2.95 8.00
N LYS A 65 -19.51 -3.46 7.77
CA LYS A 65 -20.69 -3.16 8.62
C LYS A 65 -20.46 -3.51 10.08
N SER A 66 -19.79 -4.64 10.36
CA SER A 66 -19.47 -5.04 11.73
C SER A 66 -18.46 -4.11 12.38
N LEU A 67 -17.38 -3.75 11.65
CA LEU A 67 -16.31 -2.88 12.17
C LEU A 67 -16.74 -1.41 12.35
N THR A 68 -17.77 -0.98 11.64
CA THR A 68 -18.28 0.41 11.69
C THR A 68 -19.55 0.58 12.52
N GLY A 69 -19.90 -0.44 13.33
CA GLY A 69 -21.05 -0.39 14.22
C GLY A 69 -22.42 -0.46 13.55
N LYS A 70 -22.49 -0.80 12.26
CA LYS A 70 -23.77 -0.98 11.55
C LYS A 70 -24.38 -2.36 11.76
N GLN A 71 -23.57 -3.33 12.19
CA GLN A 71 -24.00 -4.70 12.45
C GLN A 71 -23.34 -5.21 13.73
N ALA A 72 -24.12 -5.87 14.60
CA ALA A 72 -23.61 -6.48 15.83
C ALA A 72 -22.69 -7.68 15.53
N ILE A 73 -21.65 -7.82 16.34
CA ILE A 73 -20.72 -8.97 16.32
C ILE A 73 -21.21 -10.11 17.25
N GLY A 74 -22.39 -10.61 16.97
CA GLY A 74 -23.03 -11.62 17.83
C GLY A 74 -23.49 -11.05 19.17
N ALA A 75 -23.28 -11.81 20.25
CA ALA A 75 -23.70 -11.41 21.60
C ALA A 75 -22.88 -10.26 22.21
N GLU A 76 -21.74 -9.92 21.63
CA GLU A 76 -20.87 -8.83 22.10
C GLU A 76 -21.39 -7.43 21.74
N GLY A 77 -22.37 -7.34 20.83
CA GLY A 77 -23.01 -6.09 20.45
C GLY A 77 -22.31 -5.36 19.31
N LEU A 78 -22.45 -4.04 19.29
CA LEU A 78 -21.89 -3.17 18.24
C LEU A 78 -20.47 -2.71 18.59
N ILE A 79 -19.65 -2.47 17.58
CA ILE A 79 -18.38 -1.75 17.69
C ILE A 79 -18.65 -0.28 17.34
N PRO A 80 -18.87 0.61 18.32
CA PRO A 80 -19.27 1.98 18.02
C PRO A 80 -18.11 2.84 17.49
N GLU A 81 -16.90 2.49 17.88
CA GLU A 81 -15.63 3.11 17.48
C GLU A 81 -14.48 2.16 17.88
N ARG A 82 -13.28 2.37 17.38
CA ARG A 82 -12.15 1.48 17.61
C ARG A 82 -10.93 2.15 18.28
N GLY A 83 -11.09 3.38 18.78
CA GLY A 83 -10.05 4.13 19.48
C GLY A 83 -9.94 3.79 20.97
N THR A 84 -11.06 3.39 21.62
CA THR A 84 -11.04 3.03 23.04
C THR A 84 -10.52 1.61 23.29
N VAL A 85 -10.06 1.36 24.51
CA VAL A 85 -9.66 0.00 24.94
C VAL A 85 -10.76 -1.03 24.67
N GLN A 86 -12.02 -0.66 24.94
CA GLN A 86 -13.16 -1.53 24.72
C GLN A 86 -13.42 -1.78 23.23
N GLY A 87 -13.41 -0.71 22.40
CA GLY A 87 -13.61 -0.81 20.95
C GLY A 87 -12.54 -1.68 20.31
N ARG A 88 -11.27 -1.46 20.65
CA ARG A 88 -10.15 -2.30 20.16
C ARG A 88 -10.29 -3.76 20.62
N ALA A 89 -10.73 -4.02 21.87
CA ALA A 89 -10.98 -5.38 22.34
C ALA A 89 -12.09 -6.08 21.56
N LEU A 90 -13.19 -5.38 21.26
CA LEU A 90 -14.28 -5.91 20.40
C LEU A 90 -13.79 -6.19 18.99
N THR A 91 -12.95 -5.30 18.42
CA THR A 91 -12.35 -5.49 17.09
C THR A 91 -11.46 -6.73 17.08
N ARG A 92 -10.60 -6.92 18.08
CA ARG A 92 -9.79 -8.15 18.21
C ARG A 92 -10.65 -9.40 18.30
N SER A 93 -11.75 -9.37 19.08
CA SER A 93 -12.68 -10.48 19.14
C SER A 93 -13.33 -10.80 17.81
N PHE A 94 -13.76 -9.76 17.06
CA PHE A 94 -14.31 -9.93 15.72
C PHE A 94 -13.28 -10.58 14.77
N LEU A 95 -12.06 -10.05 14.70
CA LEU A 95 -11.00 -10.56 13.83
C LEU A 95 -10.64 -12.01 14.16
N LYS A 96 -10.50 -12.36 15.43
CA LYS A 96 -10.22 -13.74 15.86
C LYS A 96 -11.31 -14.70 15.41
N LYS A 97 -12.58 -14.37 15.63
CA LYS A 97 -13.71 -15.20 15.19
C LYS A 97 -13.76 -15.34 13.66
N ALA A 98 -13.52 -14.26 12.93
CA ALA A 98 -13.49 -14.29 11.48
C ALA A 98 -12.36 -15.20 10.96
N LEU A 99 -11.16 -15.08 11.51
CA LEU A 99 -10.01 -15.92 11.16
C LEU A 99 -10.26 -17.40 11.51
N GLU A 100 -10.79 -17.68 12.70
CA GLU A 100 -11.12 -19.03 13.12
C GLU A 100 -12.19 -19.68 12.23
N SER A 101 -13.20 -18.91 11.80
CA SER A 101 -14.23 -19.39 10.85
C SER A 101 -13.66 -19.78 9.50
N MET A 102 -12.55 -19.16 9.09
CA MET A 102 -11.78 -19.50 7.89
C MET A 102 -10.76 -20.63 8.13
N GLY A 103 -10.69 -21.18 9.35
CA GLY A 103 -9.75 -22.23 9.73
C GLY A 103 -8.31 -21.74 9.88
N TYR A 104 -8.12 -20.49 10.26
CA TYR A 104 -6.85 -19.96 10.71
C TYR A 104 -6.70 -20.06 12.23
N LYS A 105 -5.47 -20.10 12.71
CA LYS A 105 -5.14 -19.87 14.10
C LYS A 105 -4.83 -18.38 14.28
N ALA A 106 -5.69 -17.65 14.96
CA ALA A 106 -5.42 -16.27 15.34
C ALA A 106 -4.47 -16.24 16.55
N GLU A 107 -3.47 -15.36 16.48
CA GLU A 107 -2.48 -15.15 17.54
C GLU A 107 -2.55 -13.69 18.01
N GLU A 108 -2.44 -13.47 19.32
CA GLU A 108 -2.32 -12.14 19.88
C GLU A 108 -0.84 -11.81 20.12
N HIS A 109 -0.36 -10.75 19.51
CA HIS A 109 0.96 -10.19 19.78
C HIS A 109 0.80 -9.08 20.82
N ASN A 110 0.84 -9.49 22.10
CA ASN A 110 0.70 -8.60 23.25
C ASN A 110 2.01 -7.85 23.50
N TYR A 111 2.02 -6.53 23.44
CA TYR A 111 3.21 -5.72 23.61
C TYR A 111 3.15 -4.75 24.80
N ARG A 112 1.94 -4.45 25.29
CA ARG A 112 1.72 -3.67 26.53
C ARG A 112 0.32 -3.95 27.11
N PRO A 113 0.00 -3.51 28.33
CA PRO A 113 -1.37 -3.61 28.85
C PRO A 113 -2.39 -2.97 27.91
N ASN A 114 -3.40 -3.71 27.50
CA ASN A 114 -4.46 -3.32 26.56
C ASN A 114 -4.00 -3.03 25.13
N GLY A 115 -2.74 -3.24 24.78
CA GLY A 115 -2.20 -3.11 23.41
C GLY A 115 -1.83 -4.48 22.84
N SER A 116 -2.46 -4.88 21.73
CA SER A 116 -2.25 -6.20 21.13
C SER A 116 -2.61 -6.23 19.65
N ASN A 117 -1.66 -6.56 18.80
CA ASN A 117 -1.91 -6.87 17.39
C ASN A 117 -2.58 -8.24 17.26
N ILE A 118 -3.34 -8.44 16.20
CA ILE A 118 -3.83 -9.75 15.78
C ILE A 118 -2.99 -10.24 14.62
N LEU A 119 -2.51 -11.47 14.70
CA LEU A 119 -1.67 -12.09 13.68
C LEU A 119 -2.26 -13.42 13.25
N THR A 120 -2.01 -13.80 11.99
CA THR A 120 -2.17 -15.18 11.54
C THR A 120 -1.17 -15.50 10.42
N ARG A 121 -0.85 -16.78 10.27
CA ARG A 121 0.11 -17.23 9.25
C ARG A 121 -0.56 -18.15 8.25
N LEU A 122 -0.25 -17.93 6.99
CA LEU A 122 -0.53 -18.83 5.89
C LEU A 122 0.81 -19.41 5.42
N MET A 123 1.05 -20.67 5.75
CA MET A 123 2.30 -21.33 5.40
C MET A 123 2.35 -21.66 3.91
N ALA A 124 3.54 -21.59 3.34
CA ALA A 124 3.82 -22.03 1.99
C ALA A 124 3.53 -23.53 1.81
N ASP A 125 3.33 -23.96 0.58
CA ASP A 125 3.10 -25.38 0.25
C ASP A 125 4.41 -26.20 0.21
N ILE A 126 5.56 -25.50 0.27
CA ILE A 126 6.91 -26.07 0.38
C ILE A 126 7.63 -25.45 1.58
N PRO A 127 8.60 -26.15 2.22
CA PRO A 127 9.39 -25.58 3.29
C PRO A 127 10.15 -24.33 2.84
N THR A 128 10.00 -23.24 3.61
CA THR A 128 10.71 -21.97 3.40
C THR A 128 10.78 -21.19 4.70
N ASP A 129 11.80 -20.36 4.85
CA ASP A 129 11.99 -19.39 5.93
C ASP A 129 11.60 -17.96 5.53
N GLU A 130 11.18 -17.77 4.27
CA GLU A 130 10.80 -16.47 3.74
C GLU A 130 9.35 -16.13 4.07
N TYR A 131 9.10 -14.86 4.40
CA TYR A 131 7.79 -14.31 4.73
C TYR A 131 7.51 -13.01 3.97
N ILE A 132 6.28 -12.89 3.50
CA ILE A 132 5.66 -11.61 3.14
C ILE A 132 4.80 -11.19 4.32
N VAL A 133 4.89 -9.93 4.74
CA VAL A 133 3.95 -9.35 5.72
C VAL A 133 2.88 -8.55 4.99
N VAL A 134 1.63 -8.75 5.35
CA VAL A 134 0.49 -7.98 4.83
C VAL A 134 -0.29 -7.47 6.01
N GLY A 135 -0.49 -6.16 6.11
CA GLY A 135 -1.11 -5.59 7.29
C GLY A 135 -1.94 -4.34 7.05
N ALA A 136 -2.73 -3.99 8.05
CA ALA A 136 -3.49 -2.76 8.19
C ALA A 136 -3.72 -2.50 9.67
N HIS A 137 -3.86 -1.26 10.10
CA HIS A 137 -4.27 -1.03 11.47
C HIS A 137 -5.77 -1.30 11.67
N MET A 138 -6.10 -1.73 12.87
CA MET A 138 -7.46 -2.11 13.22
C MET A 138 -8.15 -1.12 14.15
N ASP A 139 -7.39 -0.18 14.72
CA ASP A 139 -7.93 0.89 15.54
C ASP A 139 -8.47 2.04 14.68
N SER A 140 -9.04 3.03 15.29
CA SER A 140 -9.46 4.29 14.67
C SER A 140 -9.31 5.39 15.72
N VAL A 141 -9.39 6.65 15.32
CA VAL A 141 -9.67 7.73 16.26
C VAL A 141 -11.07 7.53 16.89
N ARG A 142 -11.57 8.43 17.70
CA ARG A 142 -12.89 8.31 18.34
C ARG A 142 -14.06 8.52 17.36
N ASN A 143 -14.11 7.68 16.32
CA ASN A 143 -15.12 7.66 15.25
C ASN A 143 -15.38 6.22 14.77
N ALA A 144 -16.25 6.04 13.79
CA ALA A 144 -16.50 4.72 13.20
C ALA A 144 -15.30 4.22 12.37
N GLY A 145 -14.47 5.13 11.83
CA GLY A 145 -13.25 4.83 11.12
C GLY A 145 -13.48 3.89 9.93
N ALA A 146 -14.47 4.21 9.08
CA ALA A 146 -14.86 3.29 8.02
C ALA A 146 -13.80 3.21 6.95
N ASP A 147 -13.24 4.36 6.58
CA ASP A 147 -12.11 4.46 5.67
C ASP A 147 -10.81 4.30 6.44
N ASP A 148 -10.65 5.03 7.51
CA ASP A 148 -9.47 5.04 8.37
C ASP A 148 -9.69 4.22 9.67
N ASN A 149 -9.35 2.90 9.77
CA ASN A 149 -8.91 2.07 8.64
C ASN A 149 -9.66 0.71 8.68
N ALA A 150 -11.02 0.76 8.76
CA ALA A 150 -11.78 -0.46 8.56
C ALA A 150 -11.67 -0.94 7.10
N SER A 151 -11.47 -0.04 6.13
CA SER A 151 -11.26 -0.37 4.73
C SER A 151 -10.04 -1.28 4.55
N GLY A 152 -8.87 -0.89 5.05
CA GLY A 152 -7.66 -1.73 5.03
C GLY A 152 -7.80 -2.98 5.89
N THR A 153 -8.41 -2.87 7.08
CA THR A 153 -8.67 -4.03 7.94
C THR A 153 -9.48 -5.13 7.24
N VAL A 154 -10.56 -4.77 6.52
CA VAL A 154 -11.35 -5.77 5.76
C VAL A 154 -10.64 -6.24 4.50
N ALA A 155 -9.84 -5.38 3.86
CA ALA A 155 -9.02 -5.78 2.73
C ALA A 155 -8.04 -6.89 3.13
N VAL A 156 -7.29 -6.71 4.23
CA VAL A 156 -6.37 -7.75 4.76
C VAL A 156 -7.11 -9.03 5.14
N LEU A 157 -8.32 -8.92 5.72
CA LEU A 157 -9.14 -10.09 6.06
C LEU A 157 -9.59 -10.86 4.81
N GLU A 158 -9.98 -10.16 3.76
CA GLU A 158 -10.34 -10.75 2.47
C GLU A 158 -9.12 -11.37 1.77
N LEU A 159 -7.96 -10.70 1.84
CA LEU A 159 -6.70 -11.27 1.34
C LEU A 159 -6.37 -12.58 2.05
N ALA A 160 -6.53 -12.67 3.36
CA ALA A 160 -6.34 -13.92 4.09
C ALA A 160 -7.28 -15.02 3.55
N ARG A 161 -8.55 -14.69 3.29
CA ARG A 161 -9.55 -15.62 2.75
C ARG A 161 -9.19 -16.14 1.36
N VAL A 162 -8.84 -15.25 0.43
CA VAL A 162 -8.61 -15.63 -0.98
C VAL A 162 -7.25 -16.29 -1.19
N LEU A 163 -6.21 -15.81 -0.53
CA LEU A 163 -4.84 -16.35 -0.66
C LEU A 163 -4.71 -17.74 -0.04
N LYS A 164 -5.57 -18.12 0.89
CA LYS A 164 -5.65 -19.49 1.39
C LYS A 164 -5.98 -20.50 0.29
N GLN A 165 -6.69 -20.06 -0.75
CA GLN A 165 -7.05 -20.88 -1.90
C GLN A 165 -5.98 -20.87 -3.01
N GLN A 166 -4.95 -20.01 -2.88
CA GLN A 166 -3.85 -19.94 -3.85
C GLN A 166 -2.96 -21.18 -3.74
N PRO A 167 -2.86 -22.02 -4.78
CA PRO A 167 -1.95 -23.17 -4.78
C PRO A 167 -0.50 -22.74 -5.10
N ASN A 168 0.44 -23.65 -4.84
CA ASN A 168 1.86 -23.52 -5.19
C ASN A 168 2.58 -22.33 -4.51
N ARG A 169 2.15 -21.96 -3.32
CA ARG A 169 2.83 -20.94 -2.53
C ARG A 169 4.25 -21.40 -2.15
N LYS A 170 5.20 -20.52 -2.38
CA LYS A 170 6.64 -20.72 -2.12
C LYS A 170 7.17 -19.83 -1.00
N VAL A 171 6.33 -18.89 -0.55
CA VAL A 171 6.64 -17.93 0.52
C VAL A 171 5.51 -17.97 1.53
N ASN A 172 5.84 -17.95 2.82
CA ASN A 172 4.86 -17.82 3.90
C ASN A 172 4.27 -16.41 3.89
N ILE A 173 3.03 -16.26 4.33
CA ILE A 173 2.38 -14.96 4.49
C ILE A 173 2.03 -14.76 5.95
N LEU A 174 2.47 -13.65 6.54
CA LEU A 174 2.07 -13.18 7.86
C LEU A 174 1.05 -12.06 7.67
N PHE A 175 -0.20 -12.30 8.02
CA PHE A 175 -1.22 -11.26 8.08
C PHE A 175 -1.19 -10.63 9.47
N ALA A 176 -1.27 -9.28 9.51
CA ALA A 176 -1.18 -8.52 10.74
C ALA A 176 -2.25 -7.41 10.76
N TRP A 177 -2.97 -7.31 11.87
CA TRP A 177 -3.84 -6.19 12.18
C TRP A 177 -3.22 -5.45 13.35
N PHE A 178 -2.67 -4.26 13.05
CA PHE A 178 -1.94 -3.47 14.03
C PHE A 178 -2.92 -2.74 14.95
N ASP A 179 -2.56 -2.62 16.22
CA ASP A 179 -3.30 -1.88 17.23
C ASP A 179 -2.53 -0.59 17.57
N GLU A 180 -3.27 0.47 17.87
CA GLU A 180 -2.68 1.73 18.33
C GLU A 180 -1.78 2.42 17.28
N GLU A 181 -2.17 2.34 16.02
CA GLU A 181 -1.57 3.12 14.93
C GLU A 181 -1.79 4.60 15.18
N GLU A 182 -3.04 4.98 15.45
CA GLU A 182 -3.57 6.33 15.61
C GLU A 182 -2.93 7.16 16.73
N ILE A 183 -2.21 6.50 17.61
CA ILE A 183 -1.44 7.15 18.69
C ILE A 183 0.07 6.99 18.49
N GLY A 184 0.48 6.78 17.25
CA GLY A 184 1.88 6.83 16.81
C GLY A 184 2.49 5.48 16.46
N LEU A 185 1.85 4.67 15.63
CA LEU A 185 2.38 3.42 15.04
C LEU A 185 2.83 2.40 16.10
N VAL A 186 2.13 2.35 17.25
CA VAL A 186 2.65 1.61 18.42
C VAL A 186 2.75 0.12 18.14
N GLY A 187 1.65 -0.47 17.67
CA GLY A 187 1.58 -1.92 17.44
C GLY A 187 2.53 -2.41 16.37
N SER A 188 2.62 -1.71 15.25
CA SER A 188 3.52 -2.06 14.15
C SER A 188 5.00 -1.93 14.53
N ARG A 189 5.37 -0.90 15.31
CA ARG A 189 6.75 -0.76 15.81
C ARG A 189 7.16 -1.93 16.69
N TYR A 190 6.30 -2.36 17.60
CA TYR A 190 6.61 -3.52 18.42
C TYR A 190 6.72 -4.78 17.57
N LEU A 191 5.81 -4.98 16.60
CA LEU A 191 5.86 -6.16 15.75
C LEU A 191 7.10 -6.16 14.86
N ALA A 192 7.39 -5.09 14.14
CA ALA A 192 8.57 -5.00 13.27
C ALA A 192 9.87 -5.29 14.03
N LYS A 193 10.03 -4.69 15.22
CA LYS A 193 11.17 -4.93 16.11
C LYS A 193 11.27 -6.39 16.55
N ASP A 194 10.14 -7.01 16.92
CA ASP A 194 10.15 -8.41 17.37
C ASP A 194 10.43 -9.37 16.22
N LEU A 195 9.91 -9.12 15.01
CA LEU A 195 10.24 -9.90 13.82
C LEU A 195 11.73 -9.79 13.47
N ARG A 196 12.30 -8.59 13.59
CA ARG A 196 13.75 -8.37 13.40
C ARG A 196 14.58 -9.13 14.42
N LYS A 197 14.19 -9.04 15.70
CA LYS A 197 14.85 -9.75 16.80
C LYS A 197 14.78 -11.27 16.66
N GLN A 198 13.69 -11.80 16.13
CA GLN A 198 13.51 -13.22 15.85
C GLN A 198 14.34 -13.69 14.63
N GLY A 199 14.90 -12.76 13.85
CA GLY A 199 15.65 -13.07 12.65
C GLY A 199 14.79 -13.61 11.50
N LEU A 200 13.48 -13.30 11.49
CA LEU A 200 12.61 -13.73 10.39
C LEU A 200 13.06 -13.07 9.08
N LYS A 201 13.08 -13.87 8.02
CA LYS A 201 13.42 -13.42 6.68
C LYS A 201 12.18 -12.82 6.01
N ILE A 202 11.92 -11.55 6.32
CA ILE A 202 10.83 -10.78 5.67
C ILE A 202 11.36 -10.31 4.31
N THR A 203 10.71 -10.74 3.24
CA THR A 203 11.05 -10.35 1.86
C THR A 203 10.44 -9.03 1.46
N SER A 204 9.25 -8.74 2.00
CA SER A 204 8.56 -7.44 1.83
C SER A 204 7.42 -7.30 2.83
N MET A 205 7.06 -6.05 3.14
CA MET A 205 5.87 -5.72 3.91
C MET A 205 4.95 -4.82 3.08
N HIS A 206 3.67 -5.15 3.08
CA HIS A 206 2.62 -4.46 2.33
C HIS A 206 1.55 -3.98 3.30
N ASN A 207 1.46 -2.69 3.47
CA ASN A 207 0.45 -2.04 4.29
C ASN A 207 -0.73 -1.60 3.44
N ILE A 208 -1.94 -1.65 3.98
CA ILE A 208 -3.14 -1.10 3.36
C ILE A 208 -3.75 -0.11 4.34
N ASP A 209 -3.87 1.13 3.92
CA ASP A 209 -4.38 2.18 4.78
C ASP A 209 -5.22 3.16 3.97
N MET A 210 -6.50 3.32 4.36
CA MET A 210 -7.45 4.17 3.67
C MET A 210 -7.59 3.80 2.18
N LEU A 211 -8.47 2.88 1.88
CA LEU A 211 -8.71 2.39 0.51
C LEU A 211 -10.20 2.45 0.15
N GLY A 212 -10.95 3.38 0.76
CA GLY A 212 -12.39 3.45 0.64
C GLY A 212 -12.94 4.71 -0.02
N TRP A 213 -12.11 5.67 -0.44
CA TRP A 213 -12.54 6.90 -1.08
C TRP A 213 -11.94 7.04 -2.49
N ASP A 214 -12.73 7.60 -3.42
CA ASP A 214 -12.37 7.90 -4.81
C ASP A 214 -13.38 8.96 -5.27
N GLY A 215 -13.17 10.20 -4.81
CA GLY A 215 -14.11 11.29 -4.97
C GLY A 215 -14.13 11.85 -6.38
N ASP A 216 -13.00 11.89 -7.06
CA ASP A 216 -12.87 12.35 -8.44
C ASP A 216 -13.10 11.23 -9.47
N LYS A 217 -13.16 9.96 -9.04
CA LYS A 217 -13.51 8.75 -9.81
C LYS A 217 -12.50 8.34 -10.87
N ASP A 218 -11.25 8.68 -10.70
CA ASP A 218 -10.18 8.27 -11.59
C ASP A 218 -9.55 6.92 -11.20
N LYS A 219 -9.85 6.43 -9.98
CA LYS A 219 -9.38 5.16 -9.39
C LYS A 219 -7.86 5.12 -9.19
N ALA A 220 -7.24 6.26 -9.00
CA ALA A 220 -5.82 6.30 -8.70
C ALA A 220 -5.55 5.62 -7.35
N ILE A 221 -4.38 5.01 -7.25
CA ILE A 221 -3.88 4.35 -6.04
C ILE A 221 -2.57 5.01 -5.67
N GLU A 222 -2.48 5.52 -4.46
CA GLU A 222 -1.20 5.99 -3.93
C GLU A 222 -0.34 4.79 -3.48
N VAL A 223 0.91 4.79 -3.93
CA VAL A 223 1.94 3.81 -3.58
C VAL A 223 3.02 4.55 -2.81
N ALA A 224 2.94 4.50 -1.48
CA ALA A 224 3.80 5.26 -0.60
C ALA A 224 5.09 4.49 -0.27
N GLN A 225 6.22 5.18 -0.39
CA GLN A 225 7.58 4.70 -0.06
C GLN A 225 7.89 3.27 -0.55
N PRO A 226 7.64 2.90 -1.81
CA PRO A 226 7.95 1.57 -2.30
C PRO A 226 9.47 1.36 -2.36
N ASP A 227 9.98 0.48 -1.50
CA ASP A 227 11.40 0.13 -1.46
C ASP A 227 11.83 -0.80 -2.60
N GLY A 228 13.12 -0.76 -2.90
CA GLY A 228 13.78 -1.66 -3.81
C GLY A 228 13.05 -1.78 -5.15
N THR A 229 12.60 -2.99 -5.48
CA THR A 229 11.89 -3.30 -6.72
C THR A 229 10.36 -3.24 -6.58
N LEU A 230 9.81 -2.87 -5.42
CA LEU A 230 8.37 -2.93 -5.18
C LEU A 230 7.58 -2.04 -6.13
N TRP A 231 8.05 -0.81 -6.42
CA TRP A 231 7.40 0.05 -7.40
C TRP A 231 7.24 -0.61 -8.77
N ASP A 232 8.33 -1.18 -9.29
CA ASP A 232 8.33 -1.83 -10.60
C ASP A 232 7.47 -3.10 -10.57
N TYR A 233 7.46 -3.80 -9.43
CA TYR A 233 6.63 -5.00 -9.25
C TYR A 233 5.14 -4.67 -9.27
N TYR A 234 4.70 -3.64 -8.54
CA TYR A 234 3.32 -3.18 -8.57
C TYR A 234 2.88 -2.76 -9.97
N ASN A 235 3.70 -1.99 -10.69
CA ASN A 235 3.44 -1.60 -12.07
C ASN A 235 3.36 -2.81 -13.02
N MET A 236 4.22 -3.81 -12.82
CA MET A 236 4.18 -5.05 -13.59
C MET A 236 2.86 -5.80 -13.35
N VAL A 237 2.45 -5.99 -12.10
CA VAL A 237 1.21 -6.70 -11.73
C VAL A 237 -0.01 -5.93 -12.25
N ASN A 238 -0.07 -4.62 -12.03
CA ASN A 238 -1.12 -3.73 -12.53
C ASN A 238 -1.35 -3.93 -14.04
N LYS A 239 -0.26 -4.00 -14.81
CA LYS A 239 -0.31 -4.21 -16.26
C LYS A 239 -0.63 -5.66 -16.63
N SER A 240 0.02 -6.65 -16.01
CA SER A 240 -0.10 -8.07 -16.42
C SER A 240 -1.45 -8.67 -16.08
N HIS A 241 -2.08 -8.23 -14.99
CA HIS A 241 -3.45 -8.60 -14.62
C HIS A 241 -4.51 -7.77 -15.35
N GLY A 242 -4.11 -6.70 -16.06
CA GLY A 242 -5.00 -5.88 -16.89
C GLY A 242 -5.80 -4.83 -16.13
N TYR A 243 -5.33 -4.40 -14.95
CA TYR A 243 -5.98 -3.34 -14.18
C TYR A 243 -5.79 -1.97 -14.82
N HIS A 244 -4.53 -1.61 -15.16
CA HIS A 244 -4.17 -0.33 -15.75
C HIS A 244 -4.61 0.88 -14.90
N LEU A 245 -4.59 0.75 -13.57
CA LEU A 245 -4.92 1.82 -12.64
C LEU A 245 -3.83 2.90 -12.68
N PRO A 246 -4.20 4.18 -12.55
CA PRO A 246 -3.23 5.22 -12.25
C PRO A 246 -2.54 4.93 -10.93
N PHE A 247 -1.23 5.11 -10.86
CA PHE A 247 -0.45 5.00 -9.64
C PHE A 247 0.26 6.31 -9.34
N ASP A 248 0.02 6.83 -8.16
CA ASP A 248 0.75 7.95 -7.61
C ASP A 248 1.83 7.47 -6.65
N ARG A 249 3.05 7.93 -6.86
CA ARG A 249 4.16 7.58 -5.97
C ARG A 249 4.40 8.69 -4.97
N SER A 250 4.31 8.37 -3.68
CA SER A 250 4.59 9.32 -2.61
C SER A 250 5.74 8.87 -1.70
N ASN A 251 6.14 9.79 -0.83
CA ASN A 251 7.17 9.56 0.17
C ASN A 251 6.61 9.71 1.60
N THR A 252 5.29 9.56 1.77
CA THR A 252 4.69 9.65 3.10
C THR A 252 5.06 8.44 3.95
N GLY A 253 5.50 8.67 5.18
CA GLY A 253 5.76 7.65 6.20
C GLY A 253 4.70 7.69 7.31
N GLN A 254 3.48 8.08 6.98
CA GLN A 254 2.43 8.32 7.99
C GLN A 254 1.53 7.10 8.21
N SER A 255 2.06 5.88 8.09
CA SER A 255 1.37 4.65 8.41
C SER A 255 2.34 3.53 8.79
N ASP A 256 1.82 2.35 9.09
CA ASP A 256 2.53 1.21 9.69
C ASP A 256 3.74 0.70 8.91
N HIS A 257 3.80 0.91 7.59
CA HIS A 257 4.97 0.57 6.76
C HIS A 257 6.25 1.27 7.23
N GLU A 258 6.17 2.50 7.77
CA GLU A 258 7.31 3.23 8.31
C GLU A 258 7.98 2.48 9.47
N SER A 259 7.19 1.76 10.28
CA SER A 259 7.73 0.92 11.35
C SER A 259 8.64 -0.19 10.84
N PHE A 260 8.32 -0.74 9.67
CA PHE A 260 9.13 -1.79 9.02
C PHE A 260 10.35 -1.21 8.32
N HIS A 261 10.24 -0.04 7.69
CA HIS A 261 11.39 0.72 7.19
C HIS A 261 12.40 1.00 8.31
N GLY A 262 11.92 1.42 9.48
CA GLY A 262 12.75 1.69 10.66
C GLY A 262 13.57 0.49 11.13
N GLU A 263 13.09 -0.72 10.90
CA GLU A 263 13.80 -1.97 11.20
C GLU A 263 14.56 -2.53 9.99
N GLY A 264 14.58 -1.83 8.86
CA GLY A 264 15.34 -2.17 7.64
C GLY A 264 14.72 -3.28 6.81
N PHE A 265 13.40 -3.44 6.86
CA PHE A 265 12.65 -4.27 5.93
C PHE A 265 12.18 -3.45 4.73
N ASP A 266 12.14 -4.04 3.55
CA ASP A 266 11.50 -3.44 2.39
C ASP A 266 10.00 -3.37 2.63
N ALA A 267 9.39 -2.19 2.50
CA ALA A 267 7.98 -1.99 2.78
C ALA A 267 7.33 -1.01 1.79
N VAL A 268 6.00 -1.01 1.75
CA VAL A 268 5.19 -0.13 0.93
C VAL A 268 3.81 0.04 1.59
N CYS A 269 3.20 1.21 1.46
CA CYS A 269 1.79 1.41 1.77
C CYS A 269 1.00 1.65 0.49
N ILE A 270 -0.20 1.09 0.45
CA ILE A 270 -1.20 1.31 -0.59
C ILE A 270 -2.38 2.02 0.04
N SER A 271 -2.73 3.16 -0.53
CA SER A 271 -3.87 3.96 -0.07
C SER A 271 -4.63 4.60 -1.23
N GLU A 272 -5.73 5.26 -0.91
CA GLU A 272 -6.29 6.30 -1.76
C GLU A 272 -5.28 7.44 -1.93
N GLU A 273 -5.58 8.46 -2.72
CA GLU A 273 -4.67 9.58 -3.00
C GLU A 273 -4.46 10.51 -1.80
N TYR A 274 -3.87 9.95 -0.73
CA TYR A 274 -3.64 10.65 0.54
C TYR A 274 -2.81 11.93 0.38
N THR A 275 -1.81 11.93 -0.50
CA THR A 275 -0.92 13.07 -0.73
C THR A 275 -1.14 13.77 -2.07
N SER A 276 -1.83 13.15 -3.01
CA SER A 276 -1.96 13.65 -4.39
C SER A 276 -3.22 14.47 -4.65
N GLY A 277 -4.19 14.49 -3.73
CA GLY A 277 -5.23 15.51 -3.77
C GLY A 277 -6.68 15.03 -3.69
N ASP A 278 -6.97 13.73 -3.65
CA ASP A 278 -8.33 13.19 -3.44
C ASP A 278 -8.47 12.46 -2.09
N LEU A 279 -7.85 13.01 -1.05
CA LEU A 279 -8.05 12.55 0.33
C LEU A 279 -9.50 12.71 0.76
N THR A 280 -10.07 11.68 1.40
CA THR A 280 -11.42 11.76 1.96
C THR A 280 -11.62 13.00 2.85
N PRO A 281 -12.69 13.77 2.65
CA PRO A 281 -12.99 14.91 3.51
C PRO A 281 -13.41 14.51 4.93
N HIS A 282 -13.54 13.21 5.19
CA HIS A 282 -13.96 12.63 6.47
C HIS A 282 -12.80 12.15 7.35
N TYR A 283 -11.55 12.25 6.86
CA TYR A 283 -10.35 11.84 7.58
C TYR A 283 -10.33 12.39 9.02
N HIS A 284 -10.18 11.51 10.01
CA HIS A 284 -10.19 11.80 11.45
C HIS A 284 -11.45 12.52 11.96
N ARG A 285 -12.58 12.42 11.25
CA ARG A 285 -13.84 13.09 11.61
C ARG A 285 -14.95 12.08 11.88
N LYS A 286 -16.01 12.54 12.57
CA LYS A 286 -17.22 11.74 12.82
C LYS A 286 -17.96 11.32 11.56
N GLY A 287 -17.67 11.97 10.43
CA GLY A 287 -18.24 11.64 9.13
C GLY A 287 -17.62 10.44 8.45
N ASP A 288 -16.51 9.91 8.96
CA ASP A 288 -15.91 8.66 8.46
C ASP A 288 -16.77 7.46 8.89
N THR A 289 -17.78 7.16 8.10
CA THR A 289 -18.82 6.15 8.38
C THR A 289 -18.97 5.18 7.21
N PHE A 290 -19.65 4.07 7.45
CA PHE A 290 -19.91 3.07 6.41
C PHE A 290 -20.52 3.67 5.12
N GLU A 291 -21.34 4.71 5.23
CA GLU A 291 -22.04 5.32 4.11
C GLU A 291 -21.12 6.12 3.17
N THR A 292 -19.91 6.47 3.62
CA THR A 292 -18.95 7.22 2.80
C THR A 292 -18.03 6.32 1.98
N ILE A 293 -18.07 5.01 2.21
CA ILE A 293 -17.19 4.06 1.53
C ILE A 293 -17.62 3.81 0.08
N ASN A 294 -16.70 4.01 -0.84
CA ASN A 294 -16.78 3.51 -2.21
C ASN A 294 -16.39 2.02 -2.25
N LEU A 295 -17.40 1.14 -2.12
CA LEU A 295 -17.16 -0.31 -2.08
C LEU A 295 -16.53 -0.86 -3.37
N ASP A 296 -16.83 -0.26 -4.52
CA ASP A 296 -16.24 -0.68 -5.80
C ASP A 296 -14.75 -0.36 -5.85
N TYR A 297 -14.35 0.82 -5.37
CA TYR A 297 -12.95 1.22 -5.28
C TYR A 297 -12.19 0.34 -4.27
N LEU A 298 -12.73 0.15 -3.06
CA LEU A 298 -12.16 -0.75 -2.05
C LEU A 298 -11.98 -2.18 -2.60
N THR A 299 -12.99 -2.68 -3.33
CA THR A 299 -12.92 -4.00 -3.96
C THR A 299 -11.82 -4.05 -5.03
N LEU A 300 -11.68 -3.00 -5.83
CA LEU A 300 -10.69 -2.90 -6.89
C LEU A 300 -9.26 -2.88 -6.31
N GLY A 301 -8.99 -2.06 -5.31
CA GLY A 301 -7.71 -2.02 -4.61
C GLY A 301 -7.38 -3.35 -3.92
N THR A 302 -8.38 -3.98 -3.27
CA THR A 302 -8.20 -5.32 -2.67
C THR A 302 -7.86 -6.38 -3.72
N ARG A 303 -8.48 -6.33 -4.91
CA ARG A 303 -8.12 -7.23 -6.03
C ARG A 303 -6.71 -7.01 -6.52
N LEU A 304 -6.29 -5.76 -6.67
CA LEU A 304 -4.90 -5.44 -7.00
C LEU A 304 -3.95 -6.07 -5.97
N MET A 305 -4.24 -5.90 -4.68
CA MET A 305 -3.42 -6.47 -3.61
C MET A 305 -3.43 -8.00 -3.63
N ALA A 306 -4.57 -8.64 -3.90
CA ALA A 306 -4.66 -10.09 -4.05
C ALA A 306 -3.81 -10.61 -5.23
N ALA A 307 -3.73 -9.86 -6.33
CA ALA A 307 -2.85 -10.17 -7.45
C ALA A 307 -1.37 -10.00 -7.05
N VAL A 308 -1.01 -8.88 -6.43
CA VAL A 308 0.38 -8.59 -6.01
C VAL A 308 0.88 -9.66 -5.03
N ILE A 309 0.16 -9.89 -3.94
CA ILE A 309 0.58 -10.84 -2.91
C ILE A 309 0.51 -12.29 -3.43
N GLY A 310 -0.51 -12.58 -4.24
CA GLY A 310 -0.63 -13.87 -4.90
C GLY A 310 0.58 -14.20 -5.78
N ASP A 311 0.97 -13.29 -6.65
CA ASP A 311 2.12 -13.45 -7.55
C ASP A 311 3.44 -13.52 -6.75
N LEU A 312 3.63 -12.67 -5.73
CA LEU A 312 4.79 -12.76 -4.82
C LEU A 312 4.85 -14.11 -4.11
N SER A 313 3.70 -14.62 -3.65
CA SER A 313 3.65 -15.88 -2.89
C SER A 313 4.06 -17.10 -3.71
N ILE A 314 3.84 -17.09 -5.02
CA ILE A 314 4.26 -18.14 -5.95
C ILE A 314 5.59 -17.82 -6.66
N LYS A 315 6.22 -16.70 -6.30
CA LYS A 315 7.47 -16.18 -6.88
C LYS A 315 7.39 -15.98 -8.41
N VAL A 316 6.36 -15.25 -8.86
CA VAL A 316 6.39 -14.68 -10.20
C VAL A 316 7.58 -13.73 -10.30
N PRO A 317 8.47 -13.90 -11.28
CA PRO A 317 9.68 -13.07 -11.35
C PRO A 317 9.33 -11.58 -11.50
N ALA A 318 10.05 -10.74 -10.76
CA ALA A 318 10.07 -9.31 -11.04
C ALA A 318 10.60 -9.05 -12.46
N PRO A 319 10.19 -7.95 -13.10
CA PRO A 319 10.81 -7.55 -14.35
C PRO A 319 12.33 -7.37 -14.12
N PRO A 320 13.19 -7.69 -15.12
CA PRO A 320 14.60 -7.43 -14.98
C PRO A 320 14.82 -5.97 -14.60
N ALA A 321 15.54 -5.74 -13.50
CA ALA A 321 15.80 -4.40 -13.01
C ALA A 321 16.41 -3.55 -14.14
N ILE A 322 15.70 -2.53 -14.55
CA ILE A 322 16.34 -1.43 -15.27
C ILE A 322 17.33 -0.86 -14.26
N GLN A 323 18.63 -0.85 -14.58
CA GLN A 323 19.66 -0.30 -13.69
C GLN A 323 19.30 1.16 -13.38
N ILE A 324 18.53 1.37 -12.33
CA ILE A 324 18.30 2.69 -11.77
C ILE A 324 19.47 2.92 -10.81
N ILE A 325 20.21 3.98 -11.06
CA ILE A 325 21.25 4.54 -10.19
C ILE A 325 20.69 4.54 -8.76
N PRO A 326 21.43 4.04 -7.76
CA PRO A 326 20.91 3.93 -6.40
C PRO A 326 20.48 5.30 -5.91
N HIS A 327 19.19 5.51 -5.75
CA HIS A 327 18.71 6.63 -4.97
C HIS A 327 19.13 6.37 -3.52
N ASN A 328 19.87 7.32 -2.97
CA ASN A 328 20.27 7.34 -1.56
C ASN A 328 19.04 6.95 -0.71
N ARG A 329 19.23 5.94 0.16
CA ARG A 329 18.26 5.63 1.21
C ARG A 329 17.86 6.92 1.89
N TYR A 330 16.57 7.18 2.01
CA TYR A 330 16.06 8.38 2.63
C TYR A 330 16.68 8.54 4.02
N PRO A 331 17.24 9.71 4.37
CA PRO A 331 17.71 9.92 5.73
C PRO A 331 16.49 9.82 6.65
N SER A 332 16.58 8.95 7.64
CA SER A 332 15.61 8.86 8.72
C SER A 332 15.48 10.24 9.37
N ARG A 333 14.48 11.01 8.99
CA ARG A 333 14.10 12.20 9.76
C ARG A 333 13.40 11.69 11.00
N GLN A 334 14.09 11.70 12.11
CA GLN A 334 13.43 11.78 13.41
C GLN A 334 12.53 13.02 13.37
N ARG A 335 11.27 12.84 13.04
CA ARG A 335 10.26 13.87 13.26
C ARG A 335 9.81 13.72 14.70
N GLU A 336 10.02 14.77 15.48
CA GLU A 336 9.29 14.95 16.72
C GLU A 336 7.80 14.94 16.36
N PHE A 337 7.09 13.93 16.82
CA PHE A 337 5.65 13.89 16.78
C PHE A 337 5.16 15.00 17.71
N HIS A 338 4.84 16.16 17.13
CA HIS A 338 4.01 17.12 17.82
C HIS A 338 2.63 16.49 17.97
N SER A 339 2.32 16.09 19.20
CA SER A 339 1.01 15.68 19.63
C SER A 339 0.03 16.84 19.39
N SER A 340 -0.67 16.82 18.26
CA SER A 340 -1.81 17.70 17.99
C SER A 340 -3.06 17.30 18.80
N TYR A 341 -2.88 16.46 19.82
CA TYR A 341 -3.97 15.89 20.63
C TYR A 341 -4.55 16.84 21.68
N GLU A 342 -3.96 18.02 21.93
CA GLU A 342 -4.45 18.89 23.02
C GLU A 342 -5.50 19.94 22.61
N GLU A 343 -5.80 20.19 21.35
CA GLU A 343 -6.67 21.30 20.97
C GLU A 343 -8.14 20.99 20.67
N HIS A 344 -8.60 19.73 20.79
CA HIS A 344 -10.01 19.38 20.50
C HIS A 344 -10.77 18.71 21.66
N LEU A 345 -10.33 18.96 22.91
CA LEU A 345 -11.06 18.54 24.12
C LEU A 345 -11.78 19.75 24.75
N HIS A 346 -12.71 20.38 24.03
CA HIS A 346 -13.77 21.21 24.64
C HIS A 346 -15.09 21.01 23.89
#